data_7607e6c70e71436127ae84bc6ce5061e
#
_entry.id   7607e6c70e71436127ae84bc6ce5061e
#
_cell.length_a   1.000
_cell.length_b   1.000
_cell.length_c   1.000
_cell.angle_alpha   90.00
_cell.angle_beta   90.00
_cell.angle_gamma   90.00
#
_symmetry.space_group_name_H-M   'P 1'
#
loop_
_entity.id
_entity.type
_entity.pdbx_description
1 polymer ?
#
loop_
_entity_poly.entity_id
_entity_poly.type
_entity_poly.pdbx_seq_one_letter_code
_entity_poly.pdbx_strand_id
1 'polypeptide(L)'
;MPESIDFLTSKQPKNAEVRLNLIAKKIGLAGDWKLPAKAEKVKTKLPISQLFSEKYLHSTLLIWTAFFAIMFSFYFISSWTPALLKEAGMTTEQSVSVGMMISLGGTCGALIYGLLASRWTARGVLILFTILSSAAIITFILSSSVLWVAMVFGILVGALMNGCISGLYTLNPLTYDADIRSTGVGWSIGIGRIGAILAPTIAGQLLDMGWDKQSLYVGVGFVMLISTVALFFLKSRSEIKA
;
A
#
# COMPACT_ATOMS: atom_id res chain seq x y z
N MET A 1 6.66 -26.64 2.96
CA MET A 1 5.94 -25.81 3.95
C MET A 1 4.57 -26.42 4.18
N PRO A 2 4.03 -26.44 5.41
CA PRO A 2 2.66 -26.89 5.62
C PRO A 2 1.68 -25.94 4.91
N GLU A 3 0.64 -26.51 4.31
CA GLU A 3 -0.43 -25.74 3.67
C GLU A 3 -1.19 -24.92 4.71
N SER A 4 -1.72 -23.75 4.32
CA SER A 4 -2.47 -22.92 5.26
C SER A 4 -3.81 -23.57 5.64
N ILE A 5 -4.26 -23.36 6.86
CA ILE A 5 -5.56 -23.86 7.34
C ILE A 5 -6.70 -23.35 6.44
N ASP A 6 -6.64 -22.10 6.02
CA ASP A 6 -7.60 -21.48 5.07
C ASP A 6 -7.65 -22.24 3.74
N PHE A 7 -6.51 -22.68 3.21
CA PHE A 7 -6.47 -23.48 1.98
C PHE A 7 -7.07 -24.88 2.18
N LEU A 8 -6.73 -25.55 3.30
CA LEU A 8 -7.26 -26.86 3.60
C LEU A 8 -8.78 -26.85 3.79
N THR A 9 -9.31 -25.82 4.43
CA THR A 9 -10.77 -25.68 4.67
C THR A 9 -11.54 -25.28 3.42
N SER A 10 -10.97 -24.39 2.57
CA SER A 10 -11.67 -23.87 1.38
C SER A 10 -11.54 -24.78 0.16
N LYS A 11 -10.37 -25.34 -0.12
CA LYS A 11 -10.12 -26.20 -1.32
C LYS A 11 -10.31 -27.68 -1.08
N GLN A 12 -10.21 -28.12 0.18
CA GLN A 12 -10.39 -29.50 0.60
C GLN A 12 -9.70 -30.52 -0.35
N PRO A 13 -8.36 -30.46 -0.49
CA PRO A 13 -7.62 -31.45 -1.26
C PRO A 13 -7.74 -32.85 -0.66
N LYS A 14 -7.35 -33.87 -1.41
CA LYS A 14 -7.31 -35.26 -0.86
C LYS A 14 -6.52 -35.28 0.46
N ASN A 15 -7.08 -35.91 1.49
CA ASN A 15 -6.52 -35.98 2.83
C ASN A 15 -6.42 -34.64 3.60
N ALA A 16 -7.27 -33.66 3.30
CA ALA A 16 -7.26 -32.35 3.96
C ALA A 16 -7.51 -32.45 5.47
N GLU A 17 -8.40 -33.36 5.93
CA GLU A 17 -8.68 -33.59 7.36
C GLU A 17 -7.45 -34.13 8.10
N VAL A 18 -6.74 -35.09 7.50
CA VAL A 18 -5.52 -35.67 8.09
C VAL A 18 -4.45 -34.57 8.24
N ARG A 19 -4.29 -33.71 7.20
CA ARG A 19 -3.33 -32.62 7.23
C ARG A 19 -3.72 -31.53 8.23
N LEU A 20 -5.01 -31.23 8.35
CA LEU A 20 -5.54 -30.29 9.33
C LEU A 20 -5.22 -30.76 10.76
N ASN A 21 -5.51 -32.02 11.05
CA ASN A 21 -5.25 -32.63 12.37
C ASN A 21 -3.75 -32.71 12.68
N LEU A 22 -2.89 -32.98 11.69
CA LEU A 22 -1.43 -32.93 11.87
C LEU A 22 -0.95 -31.49 12.20
N ILE A 23 -1.51 -30.47 11.56
CA ILE A 23 -1.18 -29.08 11.88
C ILE A 23 -1.68 -28.72 13.27
N ALA A 24 -2.94 -29.05 13.60
CA ALA A 24 -3.52 -28.81 14.92
C ALA A 24 -2.67 -29.46 16.04
N LYS A 25 -2.22 -30.67 15.84
CA LYS A 25 -1.33 -31.38 16.78
C LYS A 25 0.02 -30.66 16.96
N LYS A 26 0.60 -30.10 15.87
CA LYS A 26 1.86 -29.34 15.92
C LYS A 26 1.76 -28.03 16.67
N ILE A 27 0.59 -27.39 16.65
CA ILE A 27 0.35 -26.11 17.36
C ILE A 27 -0.29 -26.30 18.73
N GLY A 28 -0.35 -27.55 19.23
CA GLY A 28 -0.84 -27.87 20.58
C GLY A 28 -2.36 -27.82 20.75
N LEU A 29 -3.14 -27.75 19.65
CA LEU A 29 -4.59 -27.87 19.71
C LEU A 29 -5.02 -29.33 19.74
N ALA A 30 -5.51 -29.79 20.90
CA ALA A 30 -6.07 -31.13 21.05
C ALA A 30 -7.51 -31.13 20.47
N GLY A 31 -7.81 -32.12 19.62
CA GLY A 31 -9.16 -32.34 19.09
C GLY A 31 -9.16 -32.98 17.71
N ASP A 32 -10.27 -33.63 17.37
CA ASP A 32 -10.49 -34.21 16.05
C ASP A 32 -11.25 -33.16 15.20
N TRP A 33 -10.50 -32.41 14.41
CA TRP A 33 -11.03 -31.29 13.61
C TRP A 33 -11.61 -31.84 12.31
N LYS A 34 -12.90 -31.67 12.12
CA LYS A 34 -13.60 -32.01 10.88
C LYS A 34 -13.67 -30.82 9.95
N LEU A 35 -13.52 -31.08 8.67
CA LEU A 35 -13.72 -30.04 7.66
C LEU A 35 -15.20 -29.65 7.62
N PRO A 36 -15.52 -28.34 7.43
CA PRO A 36 -16.89 -27.94 7.15
C PRO A 36 -17.37 -28.65 5.88
N ALA A 37 -18.69 -28.92 5.81
CA ALA A 37 -19.26 -29.54 4.63
C ALA A 37 -18.85 -28.76 3.38
N LYS A 38 -18.39 -29.49 2.36
CA LYS A 38 -17.92 -28.87 1.10
C LYS A 38 -19.09 -28.10 0.53
N ALA A 39 -19.00 -26.78 0.56
CA ALA A 39 -19.99 -25.94 -0.09
C ALA A 39 -20.06 -26.37 -1.56
N GLU A 40 -21.25 -26.73 -2.05
CA GLU A 40 -21.47 -27.04 -3.46
C GLU A 40 -20.82 -25.94 -4.27
N LYS A 41 -20.00 -26.31 -5.25
CA LYS A 41 -19.44 -25.37 -6.21
C LYS A 41 -20.59 -24.74 -6.99
N VAL A 42 -21.18 -23.72 -6.42
CA VAL A 42 -22.01 -22.80 -7.20
C VAL A 42 -21.12 -22.37 -8.37
N LYS A 43 -21.59 -22.55 -9.59
CA LYS A 43 -20.88 -22.18 -10.83
C LYS A 43 -20.34 -20.77 -10.67
N THR A 44 -19.07 -20.67 -10.35
CA THR A 44 -18.42 -19.45 -9.92
C THR A 44 -18.40 -18.49 -11.09
N LYS A 45 -19.11 -17.37 -10.98
CA LYS A 45 -18.85 -16.18 -11.79
C LYS A 45 -17.34 -15.99 -11.82
N LEU A 46 -16.80 -15.54 -12.96
CA LEU A 46 -15.36 -15.27 -13.10
C LEU A 46 -14.86 -14.55 -11.84
N PRO A 47 -13.72 -14.95 -11.24
CA PRO A 47 -13.25 -14.37 -9.97
C PRO A 47 -13.21 -12.84 -9.97
N ILE A 48 -12.95 -12.24 -11.13
CA ILE A 48 -12.95 -10.79 -11.32
C ILE A 48 -14.35 -10.18 -11.14
N SER A 49 -15.43 -10.84 -11.62
CA SER A 49 -16.78 -10.30 -11.47
C SER A 49 -17.26 -10.30 -10.02
N GLN A 50 -16.66 -11.10 -9.17
CA GLN A 50 -16.95 -11.11 -7.73
C GLN A 50 -16.43 -9.86 -7.02
N LEU A 51 -15.34 -9.24 -7.53
CA LEU A 51 -14.82 -7.97 -6.99
C LEU A 51 -15.82 -6.83 -7.15
N PHE A 52 -16.68 -6.91 -8.17
CA PHE A 52 -17.74 -5.93 -8.45
C PHE A 52 -19.10 -6.31 -7.87
N SER A 53 -19.15 -7.36 -7.03
CA SER A 53 -20.38 -7.66 -6.28
C SER A 53 -20.65 -6.60 -5.21
N GLU A 54 -21.92 -6.43 -4.80
CA GLU A 54 -22.32 -5.48 -3.76
C GLU A 54 -21.49 -5.61 -2.48
N LYS A 55 -21.09 -6.84 -2.14
CA LYS A 55 -20.27 -7.12 -0.94
C LYS A 55 -18.86 -6.50 -1.01
N TYR A 56 -18.21 -6.49 -2.18
CA TYR A 56 -16.80 -6.13 -2.30
C TYR A 56 -16.57 -4.83 -3.05
N LEU A 57 -17.54 -4.35 -3.85
CA LEU A 57 -17.40 -3.20 -4.74
C LEU A 57 -16.83 -1.98 -4.00
N HIS A 58 -17.43 -1.61 -2.89
CA HIS A 58 -17.01 -0.45 -2.10
C HIS A 58 -15.56 -0.59 -1.61
N SER A 59 -15.24 -1.72 -0.99
CA SER A 59 -13.88 -1.97 -0.49
C SER A 59 -12.85 -2.08 -1.62
N THR A 60 -13.24 -2.66 -2.76
CA THR A 60 -12.39 -2.78 -3.94
C THR A 60 -12.04 -1.41 -4.52
N LEU A 61 -13.04 -0.54 -4.70
CA LEU A 61 -12.79 0.81 -5.21
C LEU A 61 -11.93 1.63 -4.26
N LEU A 62 -12.15 1.55 -2.96
CA LEU A 62 -11.37 2.28 -1.98
C LEU A 62 -9.91 1.80 -1.92
N ILE A 63 -9.67 0.49 -1.92
CA ILE A 63 -8.30 -0.03 -1.91
C ILE A 63 -7.57 0.26 -3.23
N TRP A 64 -8.26 0.23 -4.37
CA TRP A 64 -7.70 0.60 -5.67
C TRP A 64 -7.32 2.08 -5.70
N THR A 65 -8.19 2.96 -5.20
CA THR A 65 -7.90 4.40 -5.08
C THR A 65 -6.68 4.64 -4.20
N ALA A 66 -6.59 3.97 -3.06
CA ALA A 66 -5.44 4.07 -2.17
C ALA A 66 -4.14 3.57 -2.84
N PHE A 67 -4.18 2.42 -3.53
CA PHE A 67 -3.03 1.91 -4.27
C PHE A 67 -2.59 2.86 -5.38
N PHE A 68 -3.53 3.35 -6.17
CA PHE A 68 -3.24 4.30 -7.24
C PHE A 68 -2.56 5.56 -6.68
N ALA A 69 -3.17 6.20 -5.68
CA ALA A 69 -2.69 7.46 -5.14
C ALA A 69 -1.32 7.34 -4.46
N ILE A 70 -1.11 6.28 -3.65
CA ILE A 70 0.18 6.06 -2.96
C ILE A 70 1.27 5.72 -3.97
N MET A 71 1.00 4.84 -4.94
CA MET A 71 1.99 4.48 -5.98
C MET A 71 2.30 5.66 -6.89
N PHE A 72 1.30 6.43 -7.30
CA PHE A 72 1.48 7.66 -8.05
C PHE A 72 2.44 8.60 -7.31
N SER A 73 2.15 8.91 -6.04
CA SER A 73 2.96 9.82 -5.22
C SER A 73 4.38 9.31 -5.02
N PHE A 74 4.54 8.02 -4.75
CA PHE A 74 5.86 7.40 -4.57
C PHE A 74 6.72 7.48 -5.83
N TYR A 75 6.16 7.12 -6.98
CA TYR A 75 6.91 7.13 -8.24
C TYR A 75 7.16 8.55 -8.76
N PHE A 76 6.27 9.51 -8.50
CA PHE A 76 6.56 10.92 -8.72
C PHE A 76 7.80 11.36 -7.94
N ILE A 77 7.80 11.15 -6.62
CA ILE A 77 8.90 11.56 -5.75
C ILE A 77 10.21 10.88 -6.18
N SER A 78 10.17 9.58 -6.42
CA SER A 78 11.37 8.81 -6.78
C SER A 78 11.99 9.25 -8.11
N SER A 79 11.16 9.63 -9.09
CA SER A 79 11.61 9.98 -10.44
C SER A 79 11.99 11.45 -10.57
N TRP A 80 11.23 12.35 -9.97
CA TRP A 80 11.36 13.79 -10.23
C TRP A 80 12.11 14.59 -9.17
N THR A 81 12.24 14.07 -7.93
CA THR A 81 12.94 14.81 -6.86
C THR A 81 14.33 15.27 -7.25
N PRO A 82 15.23 14.43 -7.82
CA PRO A 82 16.56 14.89 -8.18
C PRO A 82 16.55 15.99 -9.26
N ALA A 83 15.68 15.87 -10.27
CA ALA A 83 15.57 16.86 -11.33
C ALA A 83 15.04 18.20 -10.82
N LEU A 84 13.96 18.19 -10.04
CA LEU A 84 13.33 19.38 -9.50
C LEU A 84 14.20 20.10 -8.45
N LEU A 85 15.02 19.37 -7.69
CA LEU A 85 16.00 19.97 -6.78
C LEU A 85 17.15 20.64 -7.54
N LYS A 86 17.55 20.07 -8.68
CA LYS A 86 18.55 20.69 -9.56
C LYS A 86 18.03 22.01 -10.14
N GLU A 87 16.77 22.06 -10.60
CA GLU A 87 16.13 23.31 -11.01
C GLU A 87 15.99 24.30 -9.85
N ALA A 88 15.93 23.82 -8.62
CA ALA A 88 15.93 24.65 -7.42
C ALA A 88 17.29 25.29 -7.10
N GLY A 89 18.32 25.03 -7.93
CA GLY A 89 19.69 25.57 -7.77
C GLY A 89 20.66 24.62 -7.04
N MET A 90 20.27 23.39 -6.73
CA MET A 90 21.18 22.41 -6.17
C MET A 90 22.13 21.85 -7.24
N THR A 91 23.34 21.47 -6.85
CA THR A 91 24.24 20.73 -7.74
C THR A 91 23.71 19.32 -8.01
N THR A 92 24.18 18.68 -9.07
CA THR A 92 23.78 17.30 -9.39
C THR A 92 24.12 16.35 -8.24
N GLU A 93 25.29 16.50 -7.61
CA GLU A 93 25.72 15.68 -6.46
C GLU A 93 24.80 15.86 -5.25
N GLN A 94 24.43 17.10 -4.94
CA GLN A 94 23.50 17.42 -3.86
C GLN A 94 22.13 16.80 -4.10
N SER A 95 21.60 16.94 -5.30
CA SER A 95 20.29 16.39 -5.69
C SER A 95 20.24 14.87 -5.59
N VAL A 96 21.31 14.20 -6.06
CA VAL A 96 21.45 12.74 -5.95
C VAL A 96 21.59 12.32 -4.49
N SER A 97 22.35 13.07 -3.67
CA SER A 97 22.49 12.79 -2.24
C SER A 97 21.14 12.82 -1.51
N VAL A 98 20.28 13.79 -1.81
CA VAL A 98 18.91 13.84 -1.26
C VAL A 98 18.09 12.62 -1.72
N GLY A 99 18.21 12.21 -2.99
CA GLY A 99 17.56 10.98 -3.50
C GLY A 99 18.03 9.72 -2.75
N MET A 100 19.32 9.63 -2.41
CA MET A 100 19.84 8.54 -1.58
C MET A 100 19.26 8.58 -0.16
N MET A 101 19.10 9.76 0.44
CA MET A 101 18.49 9.92 1.77
C MET A 101 17.02 9.47 1.76
N ILE A 102 16.26 9.76 0.70
CA ILE A 102 14.89 9.23 0.52
C ILE A 102 14.90 7.69 0.53
N SER A 103 15.84 7.07 -0.18
CA SER A 103 15.95 5.61 -0.26
C SER A 103 16.33 4.97 1.08
N LEU A 104 17.30 5.58 1.80
CA LEU A 104 17.69 5.15 3.14
C LEU A 104 16.54 5.26 4.14
N GLY A 105 15.85 6.40 4.14
CA GLY A 105 14.64 6.59 4.95
C GLY A 105 13.60 5.52 4.66
N GLY A 106 13.43 5.14 3.39
CA GLY A 106 12.49 4.12 2.96
C GLY A 106 12.68 2.77 3.64
N THR A 107 13.91 2.32 3.79
CA THR A 107 14.21 1.06 4.48
C THR A 107 13.78 1.09 5.95
N CYS A 108 14.07 2.18 6.65
CA CYS A 108 13.66 2.38 8.05
C CYS A 108 12.13 2.48 8.18
N GLY A 109 11.48 3.15 7.23
CA GLY A 109 10.04 3.40 7.28
C GLY A 109 9.19 2.13 7.18
N ALA A 110 9.60 1.17 6.36
CA ALA A 110 8.93 -0.13 6.27
C ALA A 110 8.99 -0.89 7.61
N LEU A 111 10.14 -0.85 8.29
CA LEU A 111 10.32 -1.47 9.60
C LEU A 111 9.48 -0.76 10.68
N ILE A 112 9.52 0.58 10.71
CA ILE A 112 8.73 1.39 11.65
C ILE A 112 7.24 1.10 11.47
N TYR A 113 6.74 1.07 10.22
CA TYR A 113 5.36 0.71 9.94
C TYR A 113 5.02 -0.68 10.51
N GLY A 114 5.86 -1.69 10.26
CA GLY A 114 5.64 -3.06 10.76
C GLY A 114 5.59 -3.11 12.30
N LEU A 115 6.48 -2.42 12.98
CA LEU A 115 6.50 -2.31 14.45
C LEU A 115 5.25 -1.62 15.00
N LEU A 116 4.80 -0.54 14.37
CA LEU A 116 3.59 0.16 14.80
C LEU A 116 2.33 -0.66 14.51
N ALA A 117 2.25 -1.30 13.35
CA ALA A 117 1.12 -2.15 12.96
C ALA A 117 1.00 -3.43 13.81
N SER A 118 2.08 -3.87 14.47
CA SER A 118 2.03 -4.99 15.42
C SER A 118 1.37 -4.61 16.76
N ARG A 119 1.34 -3.33 17.11
CA ARG A 119 0.75 -2.83 18.37
C ARG A 119 -0.60 -2.15 18.16
N TRP A 120 -0.80 -1.55 17.00
CA TRP A 120 -2.01 -0.81 16.61
C TRP A 120 -2.66 -1.47 15.38
N THR A 121 -3.84 -0.96 14.98
CA THR A 121 -4.49 -1.47 13.78
C THR A 121 -3.70 -1.08 12.54
N ALA A 122 -3.43 -2.04 11.65
CA ALA A 122 -2.70 -1.79 10.40
C ALA A 122 -3.31 -0.65 9.58
N ARG A 123 -4.65 -0.56 9.55
CA ARG A 123 -5.38 0.52 8.88
C ARG A 123 -5.12 1.88 9.55
N GLY A 124 -5.21 1.98 10.87
CA GLY A 124 -4.99 3.23 11.60
C GLY A 124 -3.57 3.77 11.41
N VAL A 125 -2.57 2.88 11.49
CA VAL A 125 -1.16 3.24 11.21
C VAL A 125 -1.00 3.72 9.78
N LEU A 126 -1.63 3.04 8.80
CA LEU A 126 -1.54 3.45 7.40
C LEU A 126 -2.18 4.82 7.15
N ILE A 127 -3.34 5.11 7.75
CA ILE A 127 -3.98 6.44 7.70
C ILE A 127 -3.04 7.52 8.29
N LEU A 128 -2.45 7.26 9.45
CA LEU A 128 -1.48 8.18 10.05
C LEU A 128 -0.29 8.45 9.10
N PHE A 129 0.27 7.39 8.52
CA PHE A 129 1.40 7.51 7.59
C PHE A 129 1.02 8.29 6.34
N THR A 130 -0.19 8.12 5.78
CA THR A 130 -0.63 8.87 4.60
C THR A 130 -0.82 10.36 4.90
N ILE A 131 -1.37 10.73 6.06
CA ILE A 131 -1.49 12.12 6.50
C ILE A 131 -0.11 12.74 6.67
N LEU A 132 0.77 12.09 7.41
CA LEU A 132 2.13 12.57 7.66
C LEU A 132 2.94 12.65 6.35
N SER A 133 2.75 11.70 5.42
CA SER A 133 3.38 11.75 4.09
C SER A 133 2.94 12.97 3.30
N SER A 134 1.64 13.28 3.28
CA SER A 134 1.13 14.47 2.58
C SER A 134 1.76 15.73 3.14
N ALA A 135 1.77 15.90 4.46
CA ALA A 135 2.39 17.05 5.11
C ALA A 135 3.91 17.11 4.84
N ALA A 136 4.61 15.97 4.94
CA ALA A 136 6.04 15.90 4.72
C ALA A 136 6.42 16.24 3.26
N ILE A 137 5.65 15.77 2.26
CA ILE A 137 5.85 16.06 0.84
C ILE A 137 5.75 17.55 0.58
N ILE A 138 4.72 18.22 1.10
CA ILE A 138 4.50 19.65 0.92
C ILE A 138 5.60 20.44 1.63
N THR A 139 5.92 20.10 2.87
CA THR A 139 6.97 20.79 3.65
C THR A 139 8.36 20.59 3.03
N PHE A 140 8.65 19.40 2.49
CA PHE A 140 9.91 19.08 1.83
C PHE A 140 10.23 20.08 0.72
N ILE A 141 9.31 20.34 -0.20
CA ILE A 141 9.57 21.22 -1.33
C ILE A 141 9.67 22.69 -0.89
N LEU A 142 8.87 23.13 0.08
CA LEU A 142 8.92 24.49 0.62
C LEU A 142 10.25 24.78 1.35
N SER A 143 10.86 23.75 1.93
CA SER A 143 12.09 23.84 2.72
C SER A 143 13.35 23.42 1.93
N SER A 144 13.23 23.10 0.64
CA SER A 144 14.29 22.51 -0.19
C SER A 144 15.44 23.46 -0.51
N SER A 145 15.35 24.75 -0.16
CA SER A 145 16.40 25.75 -0.42
C SER A 145 17.69 25.48 0.39
N VAL A 146 17.60 24.75 1.49
CA VAL A 146 18.74 24.44 2.36
C VAL A 146 19.03 22.94 2.29
N LEU A 147 20.24 22.57 1.84
CA LEU A 147 20.63 21.18 1.60
C LEU A 147 20.40 20.25 2.81
N TRP A 148 20.84 20.65 4.00
CA TRP A 148 20.68 19.83 5.20
C TRP A 148 19.21 19.58 5.55
N VAL A 149 18.38 20.59 5.38
CA VAL A 149 16.92 20.48 5.59
C VAL A 149 16.32 19.54 4.55
N ALA A 150 16.71 19.66 3.28
CA ALA A 150 16.26 18.75 2.22
C ALA A 150 16.68 17.30 2.49
N MET A 151 17.87 17.05 3.02
CA MET A 151 18.32 15.71 3.38
C MET A 151 17.47 15.10 4.52
N VAL A 152 17.23 15.85 5.59
CA VAL A 152 16.43 15.39 6.73
C VAL A 152 14.97 15.10 6.32
N PHE A 153 14.35 16.04 5.60
CA PHE A 153 13.01 15.82 5.07
C PHE A 153 12.97 14.71 4.01
N GLY A 154 14.04 14.52 3.23
CA GLY A 154 14.19 13.40 2.31
C GLY A 154 14.11 12.05 3.02
N ILE A 155 14.83 11.88 4.13
CA ILE A 155 14.75 10.68 4.98
C ILE A 155 13.31 10.49 5.49
N LEU A 156 12.66 11.55 5.98
CA LEU A 156 11.31 11.50 6.52
C LEU A 156 10.28 11.11 5.44
N VAL A 157 10.33 11.76 4.27
CA VAL A 157 9.46 11.45 3.14
C VAL A 157 9.67 10.01 2.68
N GLY A 158 10.92 9.57 2.54
CA GLY A 158 11.24 8.20 2.19
C GLY A 158 10.68 7.19 3.19
N ALA A 159 10.86 7.44 4.48
CA ALA A 159 10.35 6.58 5.56
C ALA A 159 8.82 6.47 5.53
N LEU A 160 8.14 7.61 5.43
CA LEU A 160 6.68 7.63 5.43
C LEU A 160 6.09 6.98 4.18
N MET A 161 6.65 7.25 3.00
CA MET A 161 6.18 6.69 1.73
C MET A 161 6.36 5.17 1.65
N ASN A 162 7.52 4.65 2.02
CA ASN A 162 7.73 3.20 2.05
C ASN A 162 6.92 2.51 3.15
N GLY A 163 6.69 3.19 4.27
CA GLY A 163 5.74 2.75 5.28
C GLY A 163 4.32 2.63 4.73
N CYS A 164 3.86 3.60 3.92
CA CYS A 164 2.57 3.52 3.24
C CYS A 164 2.50 2.33 2.28
N ILE A 165 3.56 2.08 1.51
CA ILE A 165 3.62 0.90 0.61
C ILE A 165 3.53 -0.39 1.42
N SER A 166 4.30 -0.54 2.49
CA SER A 166 4.26 -1.70 3.38
C SER A 166 2.87 -1.89 3.99
N GLY A 167 2.21 -0.79 4.35
CA GLY A 167 0.84 -0.78 4.86
C GLY A 167 -0.18 -1.25 3.84
N LEU A 168 -0.07 -0.81 2.58
CA LEU A 168 -0.94 -1.28 1.51
C LEU A 168 -0.82 -2.80 1.31
N TYR A 169 0.41 -3.32 1.24
CA TYR A 169 0.64 -4.77 1.08
C TYR A 169 0.15 -5.58 2.29
N THR A 170 0.16 -4.99 3.48
CA THR A 170 -0.38 -5.61 4.70
C THR A 170 -1.91 -5.59 4.70
N LEU A 171 -2.53 -4.45 4.35
CA LEU A 171 -3.99 -4.27 4.45
C LEU A 171 -4.75 -4.94 3.31
N ASN A 172 -4.18 -4.97 2.10
CA ASN A 172 -4.82 -5.47 0.89
C ASN A 172 -5.32 -6.93 1.03
N PRO A 173 -4.52 -7.92 1.48
CA PRO A 173 -5.00 -9.28 1.68
C PRO A 173 -6.10 -9.39 2.75
N LEU A 174 -6.15 -8.46 3.70
CA LEU A 174 -7.16 -8.44 4.77
C LEU A 174 -8.52 -7.91 4.30
N THR A 175 -8.56 -7.27 3.13
CA THR A 175 -9.78 -6.70 2.55
C THR A 175 -10.67 -7.78 1.93
N TYR A 176 -10.10 -8.89 1.47
CA TYR A 176 -10.80 -9.91 0.70
C TYR A 176 -10.91 -11.25 1.42
N ASP A 177 -12.01 -11.98 1.17
CA ASP A 177 -12.16 -13.37 1.61
C ASP A 177 -11.16 -14.29 0.86
N ALA A 178 -10.83 -15.45 1.48
CA ALA A 178 -9.81 -16.37 0.99
C ALA A 178 -10.01 -16.78 -0.48
N ASP A 179 -11.25 -16.94 -0.93
CA ASP A 179 -11.59 -17.42 -2.27
C ASP A 179 -11.24 -16.44 -3.38
N ILE A 180 -11.32 -15.13 -3.12
CA ILE A 180 -11.06 -14.07 -4.10
C ILE A 180 -9.82 -13.22 -3.76
N ARG A 181 -9.15 -13.51 -2.64
CA ARG A 181 -8.01 -12.73 -2.12
C ARG A 181 -6.90 -12.56 -3.15
N SER A 182 -6.49 -13.64 -3.80
CA SER A 182 -5.42 -13.58 -4.81
C SER A 182 -5.79 -12.69 -6.00
N THR A 183 -7.05 -12.76 -6.44
CA THR A 183 -7.57 -11.92 -7.54
C THR A 183 -7.65 -10.46 -7.09
N GLY A 184 -8.23 -10.18 -5.92
CA GLY A 184 -8.34 -8.82 -5.38
C GLY A 184 -6.99 -8.16 -5.17
N VAL A 185 -6.05 -8.88 -4.57
CA VAL A 185 -4.68 -8.39 -4.35
C VAL A 185 -3.97 -8.10 -5.68
N GLY A 186 -4.06 -9.02 -6.64
CA GLY A 186 -3.43 -8.85 -7.95
C GLY A 186 -3.95 -7.63 -8.70
N TRP A 187 -5.27 -7.43 -8.72
CA TRP A 187 -5.89 -6.25 -9.34
C TRP A 187 -5.53 -4.95 -8.64
N SER A 188 -5.52 -4.92 -7.31
CA SER A 188 -5.11 -3.72 -6.55
C SER A 188 -3.67 -3.31 -6.89
N ILE A 189 -2.75 -4.29 -6.95
CA ILE A 189 -1.37 -4.03 -7.36
C ILE A 189 -1.31 -3.54 -8.81
N GLY A 190 -2.10 -4.14 -9.72
CA GLY A 190 -2.19 -3.72 -11.13
C GLY A 190 -2.62 -2.26 -11.27
N ILE A 191 -3.67 -1.84 -10.56
CA ILE A 191 -4.13 -0.44 -10.52
C ILE A 191 -3.05 0.48 -9.96
N GLY A 192 -2.34 0.07 -8.90
CA GLY A 192 -1.19 0.82 -8.37
C GLY A 192 -0.08 1.00 -9.42
N ARG A 193 0.18 -0.02 -10.26
CA ARG A 193 1.17 0.10 -11.35
C ARG A 193 0.76 1.11 -12.41
N ILE A 194 -0.54 1.26 -12.69
CA ILE A 194 -1.02 2.33 -13.58
C ILE A 194 -0.66 3.70 -12.99
N GLY A 195 -0.89 3.92 -11.69
CA GLY A 195 -0.47 5.15 -11.02
C GLY A 195 1.04 5.39 -11.11
N ALA A 196 1.84 4.34 -10.93
CA ALA A 196 3.29 4.40 -11.03
C ALA A 196 3.80 4.82 -12.43
N ILE A 197 3.14 4.33 -13.48
CA ILE A 197 3.49 4.67 -14.88
C ILE A 197 3.03 6.09 -15.24
N LEU A 198 1.85 6.47 -14.79
CA LEU A 198 1.28 7.79 -15.09
C LEU A 198 2.00 8.94 -14.36
N ALA A 199 2.52 8.71 -13.16
CA ALA A 199 3.13 9.74 -12.35
C ALA A 199 4.27 10.50 -13.06
N PRO A 200 5.32 9.86 -13.57
CA PRO A 200 6.39 10.58 -14.26
C PRO A 200 5.91 11.24 -15.56
N THR A 201 4.97 10.61 -16.29
CA THR A 201 4.45 11.13 -17.55
C THR A 201 3.61 12.40 -17.34
N ILE A 202 2.68 12.36 -16.37
CA ILE A 202 1.83 13.52 -16.05
C ILE A 202 2.68 14.65 -15.51
N ALA A 203 3.66 14.37 -14.65
CA ALA A 203 4.56 15.38 -14.12
C ALA A 203 5.35 16.08 -15.22
N GLY A 204 5.88 15.33 -16.21
CA GLY A 204 6.57 15.93 -17.36
C GLY A 204 5.67 16.84 -18.17
N GLN A 205 4.45 16.38 -18.50
CA GLN A 205 3.48 17.20 -19.21
C GLN A 205 3.09 18.49 -18.47
N LEU A 206 2.94 18.42 -17.15
CA LEU A 206 2.62 19.60 -16.34
C LEU A 206 3.78 20.61 -16.31
N LEU A 207 5.03 20.13 -16.25
CA LEU A 207 6.21 20.99 -16.38
C LEU A 207 6.28 21.67 -17.74
N ASP A 208 6.00 20.94 -18.83
CA ASP A 208 5.96 21.49 -20.19
C ASP A 208 4.86 22.54 -20.33
N MET A 209 3.77 22.45 -19.55
CA MET A 209 2.70 23.43 -19.45
C MET A 209 3.06 24.64 -18.56
N GLY A 210 4.26 24.67 -17.99
CA GLY A 210 4.74 25.78 -17.17
C GLY A 210 4.41 25.68 -15.68
N TRP A 211 4.02 24.49 -15.18
CA TRP A 211 3.87 24.29 -13.76
C TRP A 211 5.23 24.31 -13.06
N ASP A 212 5.30 24.98 -11.92
CA ASP A 212 6.49 25.02 -11.10
C ASP A 212 6.58 23.81 -10.16
N LYS A 213 7.79 23.57 -9.64
CA LYS A 213 8.06 22.48 -8.72
C LYS A 213 7.17 22.48 -7.47
N GLN A 214 6.84 23.66 -6.95
CA GLN A 214 6.03 23.78 -5.73
C GLN A 214 4.60 23.31 -5.99
N SER A 215 4.00 23.76 -7.08
CA SER A 215 2.67 23.36 -7.52
C SER A 215 2.57 21.85 -7.74
N LEU A 216 3.60 21.23 -8.35
CA LEU A 216 3.64 19.77 -8.55
C LEU A 216 3.66 19.00 -7.22
N TYR A 217 4.52 19.39 -6.28
CA TYR A 217 4.61 18.71 -4.99
C TYR A 217 3.35 18.91 -4.14
N VAL A 218 2.77 20.11 -4.16
CA VAL A 218 1.48 20.39 -3.51
C VAL A 218 0.38 19.52 -4.12
N GLY A 219 0.33 19.41 -5.45
CA GLY A 219 -0.60 18.53 -6.15
C GLY A 219 -0.46 17.06 -5.73
N VAL A 220 0.78 16.56 -5.64
CA VAL A 220 1.06 15.20 -5.16
C VAL A 220 0.67 15.03 -3.69
N GLY A 221 0.87 16.03 -2.85
CA GLY A 221 0.39 16.05 -1.48
C GLY A 221 -1.14 15.90 -1.41
N PHE A 222 -1.89 16.56 -2.27
CA PHE A 222 -3.35 16.38 -2.37
C PHE A 222 -3.73 14.99 -2.88
N VAL A 223 -3.02 14.44 -3.87
CA VAL A 223 -3.24 13.06 -4.32
C VAL A 223 -3.04 12.08 -3.14
N MET A 224 -2.05 12.35 -2.28
CA MET A 224 -1.84 11.53 -1.08
C MET A 224 -2.99 11.64 -0.09
N LEU A 225 -3.63 12.80 0.06
CA LEU A 225 -4.83 12.96 0.89
C LEU A 225 -6.03 12.18 0.36
N ILE A 226 -6.15 11.99 -0.97
CA ILE A 226 -7.18 11.13 -1.55
C ILE A 226 -7.02 9.70 -1.03
N SER A 227 -5.79 9.20 -0.90
CA SER A 227 -5.56 7.89 -0.30
C SER A 227 -5.99 7.81 1.17
N THR A 228 -5.76 8.89 1.93
CA THR A 228 -6.20 9.00 3.33
C THR A 228 -7.71 8.87 3.44
N VAL A 229 -8.44 9.62 2.60
CA VAL A 229 -9.91 9.56 2.57
C VAL A 229 -10.39 8.17 2.19
N ALA A 230 -9.80 7.56 1.16
CA ALA A 230 -10.15 6.21 0.74
C ALA A 230 -9.93 5.19 1.87
N LEU A 231 -8.80 5.26 2.57
CA LEU A 231 -8.49 4.38 3.70
C LEU A 231 -9.38 4.63 4.91
N PHE A 232 -9.82 5.87 5.12
CA PHE A 232 -10.73 6.22 6.21
C PHE A 232 -12.12 5.56 6.04
N PHE A 233 -12.62 5.48 4.80
CA PHE A 233 -13.89 4.81 4.51
C PHE A 233 -13.75 3.29 4.29
N LEU A 234 -12.53 2.77 4.17
CA LEU A 234 -12.28 1.35 4.01
C LEU A 234 -12.58 0.61 5.32
N LYS A 235 -13.64 -0.17 5.39
CA LYS A 235 -13.94 -1.01 6.56
C LYS A 235 -13.03 -2.22 6.59
N SER A 236 -12.30 -2.41 7.67
CA SER A 236 -11.51 -3.63 7.89
C SER A 236 -12.43 -4.81 8.24
N ARG A 237 -12.06 -6.01 7.80
CA ARG A 237 -12.84 -7.24 8.09
C ARG A 237 -12.99 -7.52 9.59
N SER A 238 -12.04 -7.08 10.41
CA SER A 238 -12.12 -7.17 11.88
C SER A 238 -13.24 -6.28 12.45
N GLU A 239 -13.56 -5.17 11.76
CA GLU A 239 -14.64 -4.25 12.16
C GLU A 239 -16.02 -4.71 11.65
N ILE A 240 -16.07 -5.58 10.62
CA ILE A 240 -17.33 -6.13 10.07
C ILE A 240 -17.81 -7.33 10.87
N LYS A 241 -16.92 -7.98 11.64
CA LYS A 241 -17.24 -9.17 12.45
C LYS A 241 -17.49 -8.87 13.94
N ALA A 242 -17.32 -7.63 14.36
CA ALA A 242 -17.70 -7.13 15.68
C ALA A 242 -19.09 -6.51 15.63
#